data_587bf2a775977acf1c76ba0cea2799bf
#
_entry.id   587bf2a775977acf1c76ba0cea2799bf
#
_cell.length_a   1.000
_cell.length_b   1.000
_cell.length_c   1.000
_cell.angle_alpha   90.00
_cell.angle_beta   90.00
_cell.angle_gamma   90.00
#
_symmetry.space_group_name_H-M   'P 1'
#
loop_
_entity.id
_entity.type
_entity.pdbx_description
1 polymer ?
#
loop_
_entity_poly.entity_id
_entity_poly.type
_entity_poly.pdbx_seq_one_letter_code
_entity_poly.pdbx_strand_id
1 'polypeptide(L)'
;MPYGFIRHIEDKGYSLETVKSYDKVVNQFFKFINKSYPFNKEPFQISPTDIKNYLEEELERDKSISTVNKELAIIKTFFHFLWEFNKVPIDPAVKMKRLKIEKELKVIVTYDEILSILENVLLNQGYSKLRKAVFLLAVKGLKTADFRFKKEDIIDELDNNNIVIQLKNRSISLRGTEATCFREYYVETRYNESDFVFTTTRHGERSGGPIQVMSILNHLRAISSDYLGENDPALTLISIRRAMALHLYLKKYSLQDIAKELGIEENSASNYLKYILLGNITPKS
;
A
#
# COMPACT_ATOMS: atom_id res chain seq x y z
N MET A 1 -8.19 -8.44 25.78
CA MET A 1 -9.04 -7.88 24.73
C MET A 1 -10.48 -8.14 25.06
N PRO A 2 -11.29 -7.10 25.05
CA PRO A 2 -12.66 -7.23 25.51
C PRO A 2 -13.47 -8.11 24.55
N TYR A 3 -14.14 -9.10 25.18
CA TYR A 3 -15.32 -9.74 24.64
C TYR A 3 -15.17 -10.67 23.42
N GLY A 4 -13.97 -11.16 23.10
CA GLY A 4 -13.74 -12.12 22.00
C GLY A 4 -13.70 -11.50 20.61
N PHE A 5 -13.63 -10.16 20.50
CA PHE A 5 -13.62 -9.47 19.21
C PHE A 5 -12.46 -9.87 18.30
N ILE A 6 -11.25 -10.01 18.83
CA ILE A 6 -10.08 -10.36 18.01
C ILE A 6 -10.24 -11.76 17.41
N ARG A 7 -10.68 -12.74 18.23
CA ARG A 7 -10.98 -14.08 17.73
C ARG A 7 -12.03 -14.08 16.63
N HIS A 8 -13.09 -13.28 16.78
CA HIS A 8 -14.12 -13.11 15.75
C HIS A 8 -13.56 -12.57 14.43
N ILE A 9 -12.59 -11.62 14.48
CA ILE A 9 -11.94 -11.09 13.29
C ILE A 9 -11.01 -12.13 12.66
N GLU A 10 -10.32 -12.94 13.47
CA GLU A 10 -9.50 -14.07 13.01
C GLU A 10 -10.36 -15.14 12.33
N ASP A 11 -11.46 -15.53 12.95
CA ASP A 11 -12.41 -16.53 12.43
C ASP A 11 -13.06 -16.07 11.09
N LYS A 12 -13.18 -14.76 10.87
CA LYS A 12 -13.59 -14.17 9.59
C LYS A 12 -12.51 -14.18 8.50
N GLY A 13 -11.31 -14.71 8.77
CA GLY A 13 -10.24 -14.85 7.81
C GLY A 13 -9.48 -13.57 7.48
N TYR A 14 -9.52 -12.55 8.34
CA TYR A 14 -8.73 -11.34 8.15
C TYR A 14 -7.23 -11.64 8.28
N SER A 15 -6.41 -10.92 7.49
CA SER A 15 -4.96 -11.09 7.55
C SER A 15 -4.41 -10.72 8.93
N LEU A 16 -3.30 -11.36 9.34
CA LEU A 16 -2.64 -11.09 10.62
C LEU A 16 -2.31 -9.59 10.81
N GLU A 17 -1.94 -8.88 9.74
CA GLU A 17 -1.68 -7.43 9.79
C GLU A 17 -2.94 -6.64 10.08
N THR A 18 -4.07 -7.06 9.51
CA THR A 18 -5.39 -6.46 9.77
C THR A 18 -5.79 -6.69 11.21
N VAL A 19 -5.69 -7.94 11.69
CA VAL A 19 -6.00 -8.30 13.10
C VAL A 19 -5.18 -7.45 14.07
N LYS A 20 -3.86 -7.34 13.87
CA LYS A 20 -2.98 -6.48 14.67
C LYS A 20 -3.38 -5.00 14.63
N SER A 21 -3.84 -4.52 13.47
CA SER A 21 -4.32 -3.12 13.34
C SER A 21 -5.60 -2.91 14.15
N TYR A 22 -6.53 -3.85 14.13
CA TYR A 22 -7.77 -3.80 14.91
C TYR A 22 -7.49 -3.84 16.39
N ASP A 23 -6.66 -4.78 16.83
CA ASP A 23 -6.22 -4.91 18.23
C ASP A 23 -5.59 -3.60 18.75
N LYS A 24 -4.66 -3.03 17.97
CA LYS A 24 -3.98 -1.79 18.34
C LYS A 24 -4.97 -0.64 18.52
N VAL A 25 -5.88 -0.42 17.56
CA VAL A 25 -6.82 0.71 17.61
C VAL A 25 -7.81 0.59 18.74
N VAL A 26 -8.40 -0.60 18.96
CA VAL A 26 -9.34 -0.83 20.06
C VAL A 26 -8.66 -0.62 21.41
N ASN A 27 -7.42 -1.11 21.57
CA ASN A 27 -6.64 -0.88 22.78
C ASN A 27 -6.30 0.62 23.00
N GLN A 28 -5.96 1.36 21.93
CA GLN A 28 -5.71 2.81 22.03
C GLN A 28 -6.98 3.56 22.43
N PHE A 29 -8.12 3.21 21.86
CA PHE A 29 -9.39 3.80 22.23
C PHE A 29 -9.73 3.59 23.72
N PHE A 30 -9.62 2.37 24.23
CA PHE A 30 -9.88 2.12 25.65
C PHE A 30 -8.85 2.76 26.59
N LYS A 31 -7.58 2.88 26.16
CA LYS A 31 -6.59 3.66 26.92
C LYS A 31 -6.98 5.14 27.01
N PHE A 32 -7.51 5.72 25.92
CA PHE A 32 -8.04 7.08 25.94
C PHE A 32 -9.23 7.19 26.91
N ILE A 33 -10.20 6.29 26.84
CA ILE A 33 -11.36 6.29 27.72
C ILE A 33 -10.92 6.23 29.19
N ASN A 34 -10.03 5.31 29.54
CA ASN A 34 -9.55 5.16 30.93
C ASN A 34 -8.76 6.39 31.43
N LYS A 35 -8.11 7.13 30.53
CA LYS A 35 -7.43 8.39 30.86
C LYS A 35 -8.40 9.55 31.06
N SER A 36 -9.46 9.60 30.26
CA SER A 36 -10.41 10.71 30.21
C SER A 36 -11.46 10.67 31.32
N TYR A 37 -11.65 9.51 31.95
CA TYR A 37 -12.67 9.35 33.00
C TYR A 37 -12.06 8.78 34.29
N PRO A 38 -12.49 9.27 35.47
CA PRO A 38 -11.98 8.82 36.78
C PRO A 38 -12.35 7.36 37.11
N PHE A 39 -13.37 6.80 36.43
CA PHE A 39 -13.81 5.43 36.55
C PHE A 39 -13.74 4.75 35.17
N ASN A 40 -13.32 3.50 35.14
CA ASN A 40 -13.31 2.71 33.91
C ASN A 40 -14.72 2.57 33.36
N LYS A 41 -14.96 3.15 32.19
CA LYS A 41 -16.23 2.94 31.48
C LYS A 41 -16.26 1.57 30.82
N GLU A 42 -17.32 0.83 31.09
CA GLU A 42 -17.63 -0.37 30.34
C GLU A 42 -18.16 -0.03 28.94
N PRO A 43 -18.04 -0.92 27.94
CA PRO A 43 -18.47 -0.65 26.57
C PRO A 43 -19.91 -0.16 26.43
N PHE A 44 -20.83 -0.63 27.27
CA PHE A 44 -22.23 -0.19 27.24
C PHE A 44 -22.44 1.24 27.75
N GLN A 45 -21.45 1.84 28.40
CA GLN A 45 -21.44 3.22 28.89
C GLN A 45 -20.81 4.20 27.90
N ILE A 46 -20.22 3.69 26.82
CA ILE A 46 -19.58 4.54 25.80
C ILE A 46 -20.66 5.22 24.97
N SER A 47 -20.52 6.53 24.83
CA SER A 47 -21.42 7.39 24.05
C SER A 47 -20.79 7.78 22.70
N PRO A 48 -21.59 8.28 21.75
CA PRO A 48 -21.06 8.88 20.53
C PRO A 48 -20.08 10.04 20.79
N THR A 49 -20.30 10.80 21.87
CA THR A 49 -19.41 11.90 22.28
C THR A 49 -18.03 11.39 22.68
N ASP A 50 -17.95 10.26 23.38
CA ASP A 50 -16.66 9.66 23.77
C ASP A 50 -15.83 9.27 22.54
N ILE A 51 -16.49 8.73 21.53
CA ILE A 51 -15.84 8.39 20.25
C ILE A 51 -15.38 9.65 19.54
N LYS A 52 -16.21 10.70 19.52
CA LYS A 52 -15.87 11.98 18.89
C LYS A 52 -14.64 12.61 19.57
N ASN A 53 -14.60 12.68 20.89
CA ASN A 53 -13.50 13.23 21.65
C ASN A 53 -12.19 12.44 21.39
N TYR A 54 -12.27 11.11 21.28
CA TYR A 54 -11.12 10.30 20.88
C TYR A 54 -10.58 10.69 19.51
N LEU A 55 -11.46 10.83 18.51
CA LEU A 55 -11.04 11.20 17.15
C LEU A 55 -10.45 12.61 17.10
N GLU A 56 -10.96 13.54 17.90
CA GLU A 56 -10.43 14.90 18.03
C GLU A 56 -9.03 14.88 18.67
N GLU A 57 -8.82 14.13 19.77
CA GLU A 57 -7.49 13.97 20.37
C GLU A 57 -6.48 13.34 19.38
N GLU A 58 -6.92 12.39 18.56
CA GLU A 58 -6.04 11.79 17.57
C GLU A 58 -5.67 12.77 16.43
N LEU A 59 -6.53 13.71 16.07
CA LEU A 59 -6.22 14.83 15.17
C LEU A 59 -5.24 15.83 15.82
N GLU A 60 -5.42 16.16 17.07
CA GLU A 60 -4.52 17.04 17.85
C GLU A 60 -3.10 16.43 17.98
N ARG A 61 -2.98 15.12 17.85
CA ARG A 61 -1.70 14.40 17.78
C ARG A 61 -1.11 14.34 16.36
N ASP A 62 -1.52 15.21 15.46
CA ASP A 62 -1.07 15.29 14.07
C ASP A 62 -1.32 14.02 13.22
N LYS A 63 -2.28 13.18 13.62
CA LYS A 63 -2.69 12.09 12.73
C LYS A 63 -3.47 12.61 11.52
N SER A 64 -3.16 12.07 10.35
CA SER A 64 -3.90 12.44 9.14
C SER A 64 -5.38 12.05 9.25
N ILE A 65 -6.27 12.86 8.66
CA ILE A 65 -7.72 12.58 8.59
C ILE A 65 -8.00 11.17 8.03
N SER A 66 -7.19 10.70 7.08
CA SER A 66 -7.30 9.34 6.54
C SER A 66 -7.04 8.27 7.59
N THR A 67 -6.05 8.48 8.46
CA THR A 67 -5.72 7.58 9.58
C THR A 67 -6.84 7.57 10.60
N VAL A 68 -7.33 8.74 10.99
CA VAL A 68 -8.44 8.88 11.95
C VAL A 68 -9.73 8.24 11.41
N ASN A 69 -10.03 8.39 10.12
CA ASN A 69 -11.14 7.72 9.47
C ASN A 69 -11.01 6.19 9.44
N LYS A 70 -9.77 5.68 9.32
CA LYS A 70 -9.51 4.24 9.45
C LYS A 70 -9.76 3.75 10.87
N GLU A 71 -9.34 4.50 11.87
CA GLU A 71 -9.59 4.18 13.28
C GLU A 71 -11.08 4.20 13.59
N LEU A 72 -11.82 5.21 13.11
CA LEU A 72 -13.28 5.25 13.22
C LEU A 72 -13.93 4.01 12.59
N ALA A 73 -13.47 3.57 11.42
CA ALA A 73 -14.00 2.37 10.78
C ALA A 73 -13.80 1.11 11.64
N ILE A 74 -12.64 1.00 12.29
CA ILE A 74 -12.35 -0.10 13.22
C ILE A 74 -13.23 -0.03 14.47
N ILE A 75 -13.39 1.15 15.07
CA ILE A 75 -14.27 1.38 16.24
C ILE A 75 -15.72 1.04 15.87
N LYS A 76 -16.20 1.42 14.68
CA LYS A 76 -17.53 1.03 14.20
C LYS A 76 -17.68 -0.48 14.09
N THR A 77 -16.69 -1.18 13.52
CA THR A 77 -16.71 -2.64 13.42
C THR A 77 -16.74 -3.30 14.80
N PHE A 78 -15.98 -2.76 15.77
CA PHE A 78 -15.95 -3.24 17.15
C PHE A 78 -17.31 -3.08 17.86
N PHE A 79 -17.92 -1.88 17.83
CA PHE A 79 -19.21 -1.66 18.49
C PHE A 79 -20.35 -2.37 17.80
N HIS A 80 -20.31 -2.50 16.47
CA HIS A 80 -21.25 -3.32 15.73
C HIS A 80 -21.19 -4.79 16.18
N PHE A 81 -19.98 -5.36 16.31
CA PHE A 81 -19.79 -6.70 16.88
C PHE A 81 -20.39 -6.82 18.29
N LEU A 82 -20.11 -5.87 19.19
CA LEU A 82 -20.65 -5.90 20.54
C LEU A 82 -22.18 -5.86 20.55
N TRP A 83 -22.78 -5.06 19.67
CA TRP A 83 -24.23 -4.95 19.54
C TRP A 83 -24.81 -6.25 18.94
N GLU A 84 -24.23 -6.80 17.90
CA GLU A 84 -24.66 -8.03 17.23
C GLU A 84 -24.65 -9.25 18.22
N PHE A 85 -23.71 -9.27 19.13
CA PHE A 85 -23.59 -10.30 20.17
C PHE A 85 -24.25 -9.92 21.52
N ASN A 86 -25.15 -8.92 21.52
CA ASN A 86 -25.90 -8.46 22.70
C ASN A 86 -25.00 -8.08 23.90
N LYS A 87 -23.77 -7.61 23.64
CA LYS A 87 -22.85 -7.13 24.68
C LYS A 87 -23.10 -5.66 25.04
N VAL A 88 -23.71 -4.91 24.12
CA VAL A 88 -24.17 -3.54 24.33
C VAL A 88 -25.60 -3.39 23.81
N PRO A 89 -26.46 -2.59 24.48
CA PRO A 89 -27.85 -2.42 24.05
C PRO A 89 -27.99 -1.57 22.79
N ILE A 90 -27.05 -0.69 22.54
CA ILE A 90 -27.04 0.25 21.40
C ILE A 90 -25.62 0.37 20.87
N ASP A 91 -25.45 0.39 19.54
CA ASP A 91 -24.17 0.71 18.91
C ASP A 91 -23.95 2.25 18.91
N PRO A 92 -23.01 2.79 19.73
CA PRO A 92 -22.77 4.22 19.81
C PRO A 92 -22.12 4.79 18.55
N ALA A 93 -21.50 3.92 17.72
CA ALA A 93 -20.76 4.34 16.53
C ALA A 93 -21.63 4.33 15.25
N VAL A 94 -22.85 3.80 15.27
CA VAL A 94 -23.70 3.58 14.09
C VAL A 94 -23.89 4.85 13.27
N LYS A 95 -24.20 5.99 13.91
CA LYS A 95 -24.46 7.28 13.24
C LYS A 95 -23.20 8.13 13.01
N MET A 96 -22.03 7.68 13.44
CA MET A 96 -20.77 8.42 13.24
C MET A 96 -20.43 8.49 11.75
N LYS A 97 -20.16 9.68 11.25
CA LYS A 97 -19.75 9.93 9.87
C LYS A 97 -18.25 10.09 9.77
N ARG A 98 -17.69 9.68 8.65
CA ARG A 98 -16.27 9.95 8.36
C ARG A 98 -16.01 11.45 8.27
N LEU A 99 -14.86 11.87 8.72
CA LEU A 99 -14.36 13.23 8.56
C LEU A 99 -14.12 13.48 7.06
N LYS A 100 -14.49 14.68 6.59
CA LYS A 100 -14.23 15.07 5.21
C LYS A 100 -12.72 15.24 5.02
N ILE A 101 -12.20 14.62 3.97
CA ILE A 101 -10.81 14.84 3.55
C ILE A 101 -10.85 16.00 2.57
N GLU A 102 -10.21 17.11 2.91
CA GLU A 102 -9.96 18.17 1.94
C GLU A 102 -9.00 17.62 0.90
N LYS A 103 -9.41 17.70 -0.35
CA LYS A 103 -8.59 17.24 -1.47
C LYS A 103 -7.58 18.34 -1.79
N GLU A 104 -6.37 18.19 -1.31
CA GLU A 104 -5.27 19.00 -1.80
C GLU A 104 -4.96 18.65 -3.27
N LEU A 105 -4.73 19.67 -4.06
CA LEU A 105 -4.18 19.55 -5.40
C LEU A 105 -2.76 18.97 -5.27
N LYS A 106 -2.61 17.68 -5.55
CA LYS A 106 -1.28 17.05 -5.52
C LYS A 106 -0.70 17.08 -6.92
N VAL A 107 0.46 17.70 -7.07
CA VAL A 107 1.31 17.53 -8.24
C VAL A 107 1.57 16.04 -8.44
N ILE A 108 1.39 15.54 -9.64
CA ILE A 108 1.73 14.15 -9.99
C ILE A 108 2.92 14.19 -10.92
N VAL A 109 3.93 13.39 -10.62
CA VAL A 109 4.98 13.04 -11.58
C VAL A 109 4.32 12.23 -12.70
N THR A 110 4.49 12.66 -13.94
CA THR A 110 3.89 11.99 -15.10
C THR A 110 4.52 10.63 -15.33
N TYR A 111 3.80 9.73 -16.01
CA TYR A 111 4.36 8.41 -16.29
C TYR A 111 5.51 8.47 -17.30
N ASP A 112 5.49 9.40 -18.23
CA ASP A 112 6.59 9.62 -19.17
C ASP A 112 7.87 10.11 -18.47
N GLU A 113 7.74 10.98 -17.47
CA GLU A 113 8.85 11.38 -16.59
C GLU A 113 9.37 10.18 -15.77
N ILE A 114 8.48 9.34 -15.24
CA ILE A 114 8.87 8.11 -14.53
C ILE A 114 9.63 7.13 -15.44
N LEU A 115 9.24 7.02 -16.71
CA LEU A 115 9.94 6.19 -17.70
C LEU A 115 11.34 6.75 -17.99
N SER A 116 11.48 8.06 -18.14
CA SER A 116 12.79 8.72 -18.31
C SER A 116 13.70 8.50 -17.08
N ILE A 117 13.13 8.60 -15.87
CA ILE A 117 13.88 8.26 -14.65
C ILE A 117 14.30 6.78 -14.66
N LEU A 118 13.43 5.87 -15.14
CA LEU A 118 13.77 4.44 -15.22
C LEU A 118 14.99 4.20 -16.11
N GLU A 119 15.05 4.81 -17.28
CA GLU A 119 16.21 4.69 -18.18
C GLU A 119 17.51 5.11 -17.48
N ASN A 120 17.50 6.23 -16.77
CA ASN A 120 18.64 6.72 -16.02
C ASN A 120 19.01 5.79 -14.85
N VAL A 121 18.02 5.27 -14.13
CA VAL A 121 18.21 4.33 -13.01
C VAL A 121 18.85 3.03 -13.49
N LEU A 122 18.40 2.47 -14.62
CA LEU A 122 18.98 1.24 -15.17
C LEU A 122 20.45 1.41 -15.55
N LEU A 123 20.85 2.58 -16.03
CA LEU A 123 22.23 2.90 -16.41
C LEU A 123 23.11 3.30 -15.23
N ASN A 124 22.55 3.69 -14.09
CA ASN A 124 23.28 4.20 -12.94
C ASN A 124 24.17 3.12 -12.29
N GLN A 125 25.48 3.25 -12.40
CA GLN A 125 26.44 2.29 -11.83
C GLN A 125 26.54 2.35 -10.29
N GLY A 126 26.14 3.46 -9.67
CA GLY A 126 26.13 3.63 -8.22
C GLY A 126 24.94 2.94 -7.51
N TYR A 127 23.99 2.45 -8.27
CA TYR A 127 22.81 1.78 -7.70
C TYR A 127 23.01 0.26 -7.60
N SER A 128 22.55 -0.31 -6.47
CA SER A 128 22.51 -1.76 -6.30
C SER A 128 21.53 -2.39 -7.29
N LYS A 129 21.81 -3.63 -7.71
CA LYS A 129 20.95 -4.42 -8.57
C LYS A 129 19.53 -4.57 -7.98
N LEU A 130 19.42 -4.72 -6.65
CA LEU A 130 18.14 -4.73 -5.93
C LEU A 130 17.35 -3.44 -6.15
N ARG A 131 18.00 -2.25 -6.01
CA ARG A 131 17.32 -0.95 -6.21
C ARG A 131 16.78 -0.81 -7.63
N LYS A 132 17.60 -1.17 -8.63
CA LYS A 132 17.21 -1.16 -10.03
C LYS A 132 16.03 -2.10 -10.30
N ALA A 133 16.06 -3.33 -9.81
CA ALA A 133 15.01 -4.32 -9.97
C ALA A 133 13.70 -3.89 -9.27
N VAL A 134 13.78 -3.33 -8.06
CA VAL A 134 12.62 -2.81 -7.35
C VAL A 134 11.95 -1.67 -8.12
N PHE A 135 12.74 -0.72 -8.63
CA PHE A 135 12.19 0.40 -9.37
C PHE A 135 11.61 -0.01 -10.72
N LEU A 136 12.30 -0.85 -11.46
CA LEU A 136 11.81 -1.42 -12.71
C LEU A 136 10.44 -2.06 -12.53
N LEU A 137 10.28 -2.93 -11.54
CA LEU A 137 9.00 -3.60 -11.30
C LEU A 137 7.93 -2.64 -10.75
N ALA A 138 8.31 -1.63 -9.96
CA ALA A 138 7.39 -0.57 -9.55
C ALA A 138 6.84 0.19 -10.75
N VAL A 139 7.69 0.55 -11.73
CA VAL A 139 7.28 1.19 -12.98
C VAL A 139 6.39 0.29 -13.83
N LYS A 140 6.63 -1.04 -13.83
CA LYS A 140 5.70 -2.02 -14.43
C LYS A 140 4.37 -2.17 -13.65
N GLY A 141 4.15 -1.34 -12.64
CA GLY A 141 2.89 -1.25 -11.91
C GLY A 141 2.68 -2.33 -10.85
N LEU A 142 3.74 -2.93 -10.27
CA LEU A 142 3.60 -3.85 -9.15
C LEU A 142 3.05 -3.11 -7.92
N LYS A 143 2.13 -3.77 -7.20
CA LYS A 143 1.74 -3.39 -5.83
C LYS A 143 2.59 -4.15 -4.82
N THR A 144 2.56 -3.73 -3.57
CA THR A 144 3.37 -4.35 -2.50
C THR A 144 3.24 -5.88 -2.43
N ALA A 145 2.02 -6.40 -2.58
CA ALA A 145 1.78 -7.84 -2.52
C ALA A 145 2.43 -8.59 -3.70
N ASP A 146 2.56 -7.94 -4.85
CA ASP A 146 3.12 -8.57 -6.05
C ASP A 146 4.64 -8.80 -5.91
N PHE A 147 5.36 -8.05 -5.06
CA PHE A 147 6.78 -8.29 -4.76
C PHE A 147 7.04 -9.60 -3.98
N ARG A 148 6.00 -10.32 -3.62
CA ARG A 148 6.10 -11.63 -2.94
C ARG A 148 6.10 -12.81 -3.90
N PHE A 149 6.31 -12.58 -5.21
CA PHE A 149 6.43 -13.67 -6.17
C PHE A 149 7.69 -14.49 -5.92
N LYS A 150 7.63 -15.76 -6.32
CA LYS A 150 8.66 -16.75 -6.08
C LYS A 150 9.56 -16.96 -7.28
N LYS A 151 10.66 -17.68 -7.09
CA LYS A 151 11.58 -18.07 -8.15
C LYS A 151 10.90 -18.93 -9.22
N GLU A 152 9.94 -19.77 -8.84
CA GLU A 152 9.14 -20.61 -9.73
C GLU A 152 8.20 -19.80 -10.65
N ASP A 153 7.88 -18.57 -10.28
CA ASP A 153 7.03 -17.68 -11.06
C ASP A 153 7.79 -16.99 -12.22
N ILE A 154 9.11 -17.26 -12.37
CA ILE A 154 9.95 -16.64 -13.40
C ILE A 154 10.21 -17.61 -14.53
N ILE A 155 9.92 -17.16 -15.75
CA ILE A 155 10.31 -17.82 -17.00
C ILE A 155 11.38 -16.95 -17.66
N ASP A 156 12.63 -17.45 -17.71
CA ASP A 156 13.76 -16.73 -18.31
C ASP A 156 14.05 -17.31 -19.70
N GLU A 157 13.66 -16.58 -20.73
CA GLU A 157 13.88 -16.92 -22.15
C GLU A 157 15.17 -16.26 -22.62
N LEU A 158 16.31 -16.90 -22.37
CA LEU A 158 17.63 -16.37 -22.68
C LEU A 158 17.80 -16.01 -24.17
N ASP A 159 17.32 -16.88 -25.06
CA ASP A 159 17.46 -16.71 -26.52
C ASP A 159 16.78 -15.43 -27.02
N ASN A 160 15.65 -15.05 -26.41
CA ASN A 160 14.88 -13.88 -26.78
C ASN A 160 15.19 -12.64 -25.92
N ASN A 161 16.15 -12.75 -25.00
CA ASN A 161 16.40 -11.75 -23.97
C ASN A 161 15.11 -11.20 -23.33
N ASN A 162 14.23 -12.12 -22.95
CA ASN A 162 12.92 -11.86 -22.37
C ASN A 162 12.80 -12.60 -21.03
N ILE A 163 12.23 -11.93 -20.04
CA ILE A 163 11.85 -12.53 -18.75
C ILE A 163 10.38 -12.31 -18.55
N VAL A 164 9.65 -13.39 -18.32
CA VAL A 164 8.23 -13.32 -17.97
C VAL A 164 8.05 -13.64 -16.49
N ILE A 165 7.41 -12.76 -15.77
CA ILE A 165 7.06 -12.93 -14.35
C ILE A 165 5.56 -13.20 -14.26
N GLN A 166 5.20 -14.38 -13.78
CA GLN A 166 3.81 -14.79 -13.57
C GLN A 166 3.32 -14.25 -12.22
N LEU A 167 2.32 -13.38 -12.23
CA LEU A 167 1.67 -12.89 -11.03
C LEU A 167 0.26 -13.48 -10.93
N LYS A 168 -0.34 -13.43 -9.75
CA LYS A 168 -1.68 -13.99 -9.50
C LYS A 168 -2.74 -13.54 -10.52
N ASN A 169 -2.70 -12.27 -10.96
CA ASN A 169 -3.75 -11.68 -11.78
C ASN A 169 -3.27 -11.24 -13.19
N ARG A 170 -1.97 -11.31 -13.46
CA ARG A 170 -1.37 -10.93 -14.75
C ARG A 170 0.04 -11.47 -14.87
N SER A 171 0.60 -11.43 -16.07
CA SER A 171 2.03 -11.62 -16.30
C SER A 171 2.69 -10.31 -16.70
N ILE A 172 3.99 -10.19 -16.45
CA ILE A 172 4.82 -9.06 -16.83
C ILE A 172 5.96 -9.58 -17.69
N SER A 173 6.16 -8.97 -18.86
CA SER A 173 7.29 -9.26 -19.74
C SER A 173 8.32 -8.12 -19.63
N LEU A 174 9.56 -8.49 -19.35
CA LEU A 174 10.73 -7.60 -19.35
C LEU A 174 11.58 -7.98 -20.57
N ARG A 175 11.97 -6.98 -21.38
CA ARG A 175 12.71 -7.23 -22.63
C ARG A 175 13.94 -6.35 -22.73
N GLY A 176 14.94 -6.78 -23.48
CA GLY A 176 16.15 -6.02 -23.75
C GLY A 176 16.86 -5.59 -22.45
N THR A 177 17.14 -4.32 -22.30
CA THR A 177 17.84 -3.76 -21.13
C THR A 177 17.12 -4.05 -19.81
N GLU A 178 15.78 -4.06 -19.80
CA GLU A 178 15.00 -4.40 -18.60
C GLU A 178 15.24 -5.85 -18.17
N ALA A 179 15.21 -6.79 -19.11
CA ALA A 179 15.47 -8.20 -18.85
C ALA A 179 16.91 -8.39 -18.35
N THR A 180 17.89 -7.76 -18.98
CA THR A 180 19.29 -7.83 -18.58
C THR A 180 19.48 -7.32 -17.14
N CYS A 181 18.96 -6.14 -16.83
CA CYS A 181 19.05 -5.55 -15.50
C CYS A 181 18.37 -6.40 -14.42
N PHE A 182 17.19 -6.92 -14.70
CA PHE A 182 16.49 -7.80 -13.76
C PHE A 182 17.24 -9.14 -13.58
N ARG A 183 17.77 -9.72 -14.65
CA ARG A 183 18.53 -10.97 -14.62
C ARG A 183 19.80 -10.85 -13.78
N GLU A 184 20.51 -9.72 -13.84
CA GLU A 184 21.67 -9.45 -12.99
C GLU A 184 21.33 -9.56 -11.49
N TYR A 185 20.18 -9.05 -11.08
CA TYR A 185 19.69 -9.18 -9.72
C TYR A 185 19.22 -10.62 -9.42
N TYR A 186 18.46 -11.21 -10.35
CA TYR A 186 17.88 -12.55 -10.17
C TYR A 186 18.95 -13.63 -10.01
N VAL A 187 20.04 -13.56 -10.76
CA VAL A 187 21.18 -14.50 -10.64
C VAL A 187 21.75 -14.48 -9.21
N GLU A 188 21.88 -13.32 -8.58
CA GLU A 188 22.35 -13.22 -7.19
C GLU A 188 21.38 -13.89 -6.20
N THR A 189 20.09 -13.87 -6.50
CA THR A 189 19.05 -14.43 -5.61
C THR A 189 18.85 -15.92 -5.80
N ARG A 190 19.23 -16.49 -6.94
CA ARG A 190 19.08 -17.95 -7.23
C ARG A 190 19.76 -18.82 -6.18
N TYR A 191 20.86 -18.36 -5.62
CA TYR A 191 21.70 -19.11 -4.67
C TYR A 191 21.31 -18.93 -3.21
N ASN A 192 20.28 -18.13 -2.90
CA ASN A 192 19.78 -18.06 -1.54
C ASN A 192 18.73 -19.15 -1.29
N GLU A 193 18.55 -19.55 -0.03
CA GLU A 193 17.64 -20.62 0.38
C GLU A 193 16.15 -20.22 0.30
N SER A 194 15.85 -18.94 0.06
CA SER A 194 14.48 -18.44 0.00
C SER A 194 13.79 -18.80 -1.32
N ASP A 195 12.52 -19.18 -1.26
CA ASP A 195 11.68 -19.29 -2.45
C ASP A 195 11.41 -17.93 -3.11
N PHE A 196 11.42 -16.85 -2.32
CA PHE A 196 11.11 -15.51 -2.81
C PHE A 196 12.29 -14.89 -3.59
N VAL A 197 11.97 -14.17 -4.67
CA VAL A 197 12.97 -13.42 -5.44
C VAL A 197 13.45 -12.21 -4.64
N PHE A 198 12.54 -11.47 -4.02
CA PHE A 198 12.86 -10.34 -3.15
C PHE A 198 12.77 -10.76 -1.69
N THR A 199 13.90 -10.79 -0.99
CA THR A 199 14.00 -11.26 0.39
C THR A 199 14.37 -10.15 1.36
N THR A 200 14.02 -10.35 2.64
CA THR A 200 14.49 -9.50 3.73
C THR A 200 15.92 -9.88 4.16
N THR A 201 16.73 -8.86 4.46
CA THR A 201 17.98 -9.03 5.19
C THR A 201 17.75 -8.61 6.64
N ARG A 202 17.97 -9.50 7.60
CA ARG A 202 17.90 -9.19 9.03
C ARG A 202 19.26 -9.44 9.64
N HIS A 203 19.90 -8.39 10.21
CA HIS A 203 21.22 -8.46 10.84
C HIS A 203 22.34 -9.10 9.98
N GLY A 204 22.34 -8.84 8.67
CA GLY A 204 23.35 -9.40 7.76
C GLY A 204 23.05 -10.82 7.26
N GLU A 205 22.13 -11.54 7.88
CA GLU A 205 21.64 -12.83 7.40
C GLU A 205 20.40 -12.62 6.52
N ARG A 206 20.37 -13.26 5.35
CA ARG A 206 19.19 -13.29 4.48
C ARG A 206 18.13 -14.16 5.12
N SER A 207 17.18 -13.57 5.82
CA SER A 207 16.02 -14.33 6.31
C SER A 207 15.18 -14.80 5.13
N GLY A 208 14.63 -16.01 5.19
CA GLY A 208 13.87 -16.62 4.10
C GLY A 208 12.51 -15.95 3.79
N GLY A 209 12.16 -14.82 4.41
CA GLY A 209 10.91 -14.12 4.21
C GLY A 209 10.92 -13.12 3.04
N PRO A 210 9.73 -12.72 2.53
CA PRO A 210 9.63 -11.75 1.44
C PRO A 210 10.07 -10.35 1.88
N ILE A 211 10.48 -9.53 0.92
CA ILE A 211 10.90 -8.14 1.15
C ILE A 211 9.85 -7.35 1.95
N GLN A 212 10.32 -6.54 2.88
CA GLN A 212 9.47 -5.67 3.69
C GLN A 212 9.02 -4.44 2.89
N VAL A 213 7.78 -3.99 3.14
CA VAL A 213 7.20 -2.79 2.52
C VAL A 213 8.12 -1.57 2.66
N MET A 214 8.68 -1.38 3.85
CA MET A 214 9.58 -0.24 4.12
C MET A 214 10.86 -0.29 3.28
N SER A 215 11.39 -1.48 2.99
CA SER A 215 12.56 -1.61 2.09
C SER A 215 12.23 -1.12 0.68
N ILE A 216 11.08 -1.54 0.12
CA ILE A 216 10.61 -1.08 -1.19
C ILE A 216 10.48 0.45 -1.19
N LEU A 217 9.80 1.02 -0.18
CA LEU A 217 9.60 2.47 -0.07
C LEU A 217 10.91 3.24 0.07
N ASN A 218 11.90 2.69 0.79
CA ASN A 218 13.20 3.34 0.94
C ASN A 218 13.97 3.38 -0.40
N HIS A 219 13.87 2.33 -1.23
CA HIS A 219 14.45 2.37 -2.57
C HIS A 219 13.78 3.43 -3.45
N LEU A 220 12.44 3.55 -3.41
CA LEU A 220 11.70 4.57 -4.17
C LEU A 220 12.02 5.99 -3.68
N ARG A 221 12.14 6.21 -2.37
CA ARG A 221 12.51 7.52 -1.80
C ARG A 221 13.90 7.95 -2.22
N ALA A 222 14.87 7.04 -2.18
CA ALA A 222 16.23 7.36 -2.63
C ALA A 222 16.26 7.77 -4.10
N ILE A 223 15.53 7.05 -4.98
CA ILE A 223 15.42 7.42 -6.40
C ILE A 223 14.71 8.77 -6.56
N SER A 224 13.65 9.02 -5.78
CA SER A 224 12.95 10.31 -5.80
C SER A 224 13.88 11.47 -5.40
N SER A 225 14.70 11.27 -4.35
CA SER A 225 15.67 12.27 -3.91
C SER A 225 16.73 12.58 -4.96
N ASP A 226 17.12 11.58 -5.75
CA ASP A 226 18.21 11.73 -6.73
C ASP A 226 17.73 12.29 -8.09
N TYR A 227 16.45 12.11 -8.44
CA TYR A 227 15.93 12.42 -9.78
C TYR A 227 14.74 13.38 -9.81
N LEU A 228 14.09 13.68 -8.68
CA LEU A 228 12.98 14.63 -8.61
C LEU A 228 13.40 15.93 -7.94
N GLY A 229 12.68 17.02 -8.22
CA GLY A 229 12.91 18.31 -7.55
C GLY A 229 12.52 18.27 -6.06
N GLU A 230 13.09 19.18 -5.27
CA GLU A 230 12.83 19.27 -3.82
C GLU A 230 11.34 19.41 -3.47
N ASN A 231 10.55 20.02 -4.35
CA ASN A 231 9.10 20.24 -4.15
C ASN A 231 8.25 19.10 -4.72
N ASP A 232 8.86 18.13 -5.39
CA ASP A 232 8.12 17.01 -5.97
C ASP A 232 7.80 15.95 -4.93
N PRO A 233 6.60 15.36 -4.97
CA PRO A 233 6.26 14.30 -4.06
C PRO A 233 7.10 13.04 -4.36
N ALA A 234 7.65 12.43 -3.32
CA ALA A 234 8.38 11.18 -3.46
C ALA A 234 7.52 10.10 -4.13
N LEU A 235 8.12 9.35 -5.04
CA LEU A 235 7.47 8.23 -5.71
C LEU A 235 7.05 7.15 -4.70
N THR A 236 5.87 6.65 -4.91
CA THR A 236 5.32 5.50 -4.20
C THR A 236 4.73 4.51 -5.20
N LEU A 237 4.59 3.24 -4.82
CA LEU A 237 3.96 2.25 -5.69
C LEU A 237 2.57 2.70 -6.17
N ILE A 238 1.82 3.40 -5.31
CA ILE A 238 0.47 3.87 -5.66
C ILE A 238 0.51 5.10 -6.59
N SER A 239 1.46 6.03 -6.40
CA SER A 239 1.60 7.20 -7.29
C SER A 239 2.05 6.77 -8.68
N ILE A 240 3.00 5.84 -8.80
CA ILE A 240 3.43 5.26 -10.07
C ILE A 240 2.28 4.56 -10.80
N ARG A 241 1.52 3.72 -10.10
CA ARG A 241 0.35 3.04 -10.68
C ARG A 241 -0.74 3.99 -11.14
N ARG A 242 -0.97 5.09 -10.41
CA ARG A 242 -1.90 6.15 -10.82
C ARG A 242 -1.41 6.88 -12.07
N ALA A 243 -0.13 7.25 -12.11
CA ALA A 243 0.47 7.86 -13.28
C ALA A 243 0.36 6.94 -14.51
N MET A 244 0.62 5.63 -14.36
CA MET A 244 0.44 4.63 -15.41
C MET A 244 -1.03 4.54 -15.86
N ALA A 245 -1.99 4.50 -14.93
CA ALA A 245 -3.42 4.47 -15.28
C ALA A 245 -3.84 5.69 -16.09
N LEU A 246 -3.39 6.88 -15.68
CA LEU A 246 -3.68 8.12 -16.41
C LEU A 246 -3.06 8.11 -17.81
N HIS A 247 -1.81 7.72 -17.94
CA HIS A 247 -1.10 7.61 -19.22
C HIS A 247 -1.82 6.67 -20.19
N LEU A 248 -2.24 5.49 -19.74
CA LEU A 248 -3.02 4.56 -20.56
C LEU A 248 -4.38 5.16 -20.95
N TYR A 249 -5.06 5.83 -20.03
CA TYR A 249 -6.32 6.51 -20.29
C TYR A 249 -6.18 7.61 -21.35
N LEU A 250 -5.14 8.43 -21.26
CA LEU A 250 -4.84 9.47 -22.26
C LEU A 250 -4.51 8.86 -23.62
N LYS A 251 -3.92 7.68 -23.65
CA LYS A 251 -3.70 6.87 -24.86
C LYS A 251 -4.96 6.14 -25.37
N LYS A 252 -6.14 6.43 -24.80
CA LYS A 252 -7.44 5.88 -25.21
C LYS A 252 -7.62 4.38 -24.96
N TYR A 253 -6.87 3.80 -24.03
CA TYR A 253 -7.13 2.44 -23.56
C TYR A 253 -8.48 2.37 -22.84
N SER A 254 -9.19 1.26 -23.01
CA SER A 254 -10.44 1.01 -22.28
C SER A 254 -10.17 0.84 -20.78
N LEU A 255 -11.20 1.04 -19.95
CA LEU A 255 -11.08 0.81 -18.50
C LEU A 255 -10.71 -0.65 -18.19
N GLN A 256 -11.20 -1.59 -19.00
CA GLN A 256 -10.89 -3.02 -18.90
C GLN A 256 -9.41 -3.29 -19.19
N ASP A 257 -8.87 -2.68 -20.25
CA ASP A 257 -7.44 -2.84 -20.58
C ASP A 257 -6.54 -2.24 -19.49
N ILE A 258 -6.90 -1.06 -18.96
CA ILE A 258 -6.18 -0.43 -17.85
C ILE A 258 -6.21 -1.32 -16.60
N ALA A 259 -7.36 -1.92 -16.30
CA ALA A 259 -7.51 -2.83 -15.17
C ALA A 259 -6.65 -4.08 -15.35
N LYS A 260 -6.64 -4.66 -16.56
CA LYS A 260 -5.82 -5.82 -16.95
C LYS A 260 -4.33 -5.51 -16.84
N GLU A 261 -3.88 -4.38 -17.39
CA GLU A 261 -2.47 -3.94 -17.32
C GLU A 261 -2.00 -3.72 -15.88
N LEU A 262 -2.86 -3.21 -15.01
CA LEU A 262 -2.55 -2.98 -13.61
C LEU A 262 -2.79 -4.21 -12.71
N GLY A 263 -3.39 -5.29 -13.22
CA GLY A 263 -3.75 -6.48 -12.45
C GLY A 263 -4.73 -6.19 -11.31
N ILE A 264 -5.76 -5.37 -11.58
CA ILE A 264 -6.79 -4.94 -10.63
C ILE A 264 -8.18 -5.08 -11.24
N GLU A 265 -9.21 -4.97 -10.40
CA GLU A 265 -10.60 -4.90 -10.86
C GLU A 265 -10.91 -3.54 -11.50
N GLU A 266 -11.85 -3.50 -12.46
CA GLU A 266 -12.28 -2.27 -13.14
C GLU A 266 -12.74 -1.16 -12.18
N ASN A 267 -13.44 -1.52 -11.11
CA ASN A 267 -13.84 -0.57 -10.07
C ASN A 267 -12.63 0.14 -9.43
N SER A 268 -11.52 -0.59 -9.23
CA SER A 268 -10.29 -0.03 -8.70
C SER A 268 -9.57 0.88 -9.72
N ALA A 269 -9.56 0.50 -11.00
CA ALA A 269 -9.04 1.33 -12.09
C ALA A 269 -9.87 2.62 -12.24
N SER A 270 -11.20 2.52 -12.21
CA SER A 270 -12.11 3.67 -12.18
C SER A 270 -11.82 4.62 -11.01
N ASN A 271 -11.56 4.07 -9.81
CA ASN A 271 -11.21 4.89 -8.65
C ASN A 271 -9.86 5.60 -8.81
N TYR A 272 -8.87 4.98 -9.46
CA TYR A 272 -7.61 5.66 -9.78
C TYR A 272 -7.85 6.86 -10.68
N LEU A 273 -8.63 6.69 -11.75
CA LEU A 273 -8.95 7.76 -12.70
C LEU A 273 -9.84 8.84 -12.08
N LYS A 274 -10.88 8.47 -11.32
CA LYS A 274 -11.72 9.44 -10.59
C LYS A 274 -10.90 10.32 -9.66
N TYR A 275 -9.95 9.74 -8.94
CA TYR A 275 -9.09 10.47 -8.04
C TYR A 275 -8.24 11.51 -8.78
N ILE A 276 -7.86 11.20 -10.01
CA ILE A 276 -7.08 12.08 -10.90
C ILE A 276 -7.98 13.12 -11.56
N LEU A 277 -9.07 12.69 -12.18
CA LEU A 277 -9.96 13.56 -12.99
C LEU A 277 -10.83 14.50 -12.14
N LEU A 278 -11.28 14.07 -10.95
CA LEU A 278 -12.07 14.89 -10.03
C LEU A 278 -11.21 15.73 -9.07
N GLY A 279 -9.93 15.45 -8.98
CA GLY A 279 -9.00 16.07 -8.06
C GLY A 279 -8.19 17.20 -8.65
N ASN A 280 -8.54 17.79 -9.82
CA ASN A 280 -7.75 18.86 -10.47
C ASN A 280 -6.24 18.63 -10.35
N ILE A 281 -5.78 17.46 -10.81
CA ILE A 281 -4.36 17.18 -10.85
C ILE A 281 -3.87 17.81 -12.15
N THR A 282 -3.22 18.95 -12.03
CA THR A 282 -2.46 19.55 -13.14
C THR A 282 -1.18 18.74 -13.31
N PRO A 283 -0.93 18.13 -14.49
CA PRO A 283 0.40 17.68 -14.82
C PRO A 283 1.36 18.85 -14.70
N LYS A 284 2.57 18.61 -14.23
CA LYS A 284 3.65 19.57 -14.29
C LYS A 284 3.81 20.03 -15.74
N SER A 285 3.69 21.32 -16.04
CA SER A 285 4.02 21.94 -17.33
C SER A 285 5.53 21.96 -17.51
#